data_478753fead1c454d0f6e9bf3ff27f963
#
_entry.id   478753fead1c454d0f6e9bf3ff27f963
#
_cell.length_a   1.000
_cell.length_b   1.000
_cell.length_c   1.000
_cell.angle_alpha   90.00
_cell.angle_beta   90.00
_cell.angle_gamma   90.00
#
_symmetry.space_group_name_H-M   'P 1'
#
loop_
_entity.id
_entity.type
_entity.pdbx_description
1 polymer ?
#
loop_
_entity_poly.entity_id
_entity_poly.type
_entity_poly.pdbx_seq_one_letter_code
_entity_poly.pdbx_strand_id
1 'polypeptide(L)'
;MPDGSTVPVRLIPASGAHRHSVTLDAPRPVVVVVPGLGVPAEYYLYFARELAKRGFDVAIGELRGNGDSTPKPDATSSYGYHELVSVDFPAIFEVVRTRFPDSTPYLLGHSLGGQLAVMYAARIRGRLGGIILIASGTPYYRGYRGLIRPGMLVGTAAVSLTANLAGVWPGDRLGPAGFGRQSKVLISDWARLARTGRFVPVGADIDYEERIARLKLPVLSITMSGDELTPQSSARHLLEKLPHAEITTWHAPGNLGHNGWIQDPSSTVDRIEKWLRDR
;
A
#
# COMPACT_ATOMS: atom_id res chain seq x y z
N MET A 1 2.97 7.78 18.38
CA MET A 1 4.10 6.84 18.13
C MET A 1 5.27 7.21 19.04
N PRO A 2 6.31 6.36 19.20
CA PRO A 2 7.42 6.63 20.14
C PRO A 2 8.18 7.94 19.88
N ASP A 3 8.20 8.39 18.63
CA ASP A 3 8.86 9.64 18.19
C ASP A 3 7.94 10.88 18.26
N GLY A 4 6.78 10.77 18.90
CA GLY A 4 5.79 11.84 19.01
C GLY A 4 4.97 12.10 17.75
N SER A 5 5.22 11.40 16.65
CA SER A 5 4.39 11.52 15.44
C SER A 5 3.03 10.84 15.60
N THR A 6 2.05 11.29 14.83
CA THR A 6 0.71 10.71 14.82
C THR A 6 0.29 10.35 13.40
N VAL A 7 -0.33 9.17 13.26
CA VAL A 7 -0.98 8.72 12.03
C VAL A 7 -2.41 8.34 12.35
N PRO A 8 -3.41 9.07 11.85
CA PRO A 8 -4.81 8.71 12.06
C PRO A 8 -5.16 7.37 11.44
N VAL A 9 -6.04 6.63 12.10
CA VAL A 9 -6.67 5.42 11.56
C VAL A 9 -8.18 5.65 11.49
N ARG A 10 -8.73 5.61 10.29
CA ARG A 10 -10.17 5.71 10.08
C ARG A 10 -10.80 4.34 10.13
N LEU A 11 -11.76 4.14 11.03
CA LEU A 11 -12.42 2.86 11.27
C LEU A 11 -13.83 2.91 10.71
N ILE A 12 -14.15 2.01 9.80
CA ILE A 12 -15.44 1.86 9.13
C ILE A 12 -15.97 0.46 9.42
N PRO A 13 -16.80 0.30 10.45
CA PRO A 13 -17.41 -0.99 10.76
C PRO A 13 -18.34 -1.48 9.65
N ALA A 14 -18.39 -2.79 9.48
CA ALA A 14 -19.32 -3.43 8.56
C ALA A 14 -20.75 -2.97 8.78
N SER A 15 -21.47 -2.69 7.69
CA SER A 15 -22.87 -2.27 7.67
C SER A 15 -23.68 -3.13 6.70
N GLY A 16 -25.00 -3.25 6.93
CA GLY A 16 -25.91 -3.98 6.03
C GLY A 16 -26.33 -5.37 6.51
N ALA A 17 -27.29 -5.98 5.82
CA ALA A 17 -27.93 -7.26 6.15
C ALA A 17 -26.98 -8.46 6.14
N HIS A 18 -25.84 -8.35 5.49
CA HIS A 18 -24.81 -9.38 5.41
C HIS A 18 -24.00 -9.57 6.69
N ARG A 19 -24.26 -8.73 7.71
CA ARG A 19 -23.65 -8.88 9.05
C ARG A 19 -23.95 -10.24 9.70
N HIS A 20 -25.00 -10.94 9.22
CA HIS A 20 -25.51 -12.20 9.80
C HIS A 20 -25.25 -13.44 8.94
N SER A 21 -24.66 -13.30 7.75
CA SER A 21 -24.48 -14.46 6.83
C SER A 21 -23.10 -15.13 6.94
N VAL A 22 -22.19 -14.59 7.75
CA VAL A 22 -20.93 -15.28 8.08
C VAL A 22 -21.22 -16.19 9.25
N THR A 23 -20.95 -17.48 9.11
CA THR A 23 -21.06 -18.47 10.19
C THR A 23 -20.35 -17.94 11.44
N LEU A 24 -21.01 -18.00 12.60
CA LEU A 24 -20.55 -17.45 13.88
C LEU A 24 -19.18 -18.02 14.34
N ASP A 25 -18.64 -19.01 13.67
CA ASP A 25 -17.45 -19.75 14.06
C ASP A 25 -16.15 -19.34 13.35
N ALA A 26 -16.21 -18.42 12.35
CA ALA A 26 -15.00 -17.97 11.66
C ALA A 26 -14.68 -16.48 11.99
N PRO A 27 -13.39 -16.14 12.25
CA PRO A 27 -12.97 -14.76 12.45
C PRO A 27 -13.34 -13.91 11.22
N ARG A 28 -14.01 -12.79 11.46
CA ARG A 28 -14.41 -11.88 10.35
C ARG A 28 -13.19 -11.22 9.72
N PRO A 29 -13.16 -11.06 8.41
CA PRO A 29 -12.11 -10.26 7.78
C PRO A 29 -12.21 -8.79 8.17
N VAL A 30 -11.07 -8.18 8.52
CA VAL A 30 -10.91 -6.72 8.55
C VAL A 30 -9.91 -6.32 7.45
N VAL A 31 -10.35 -5.44 6.54
CA VAL A 31 -9.50 -4.95 5.46
C VAL A 31 -8.78 -3.69 5.92
N VAL A 32 -7.45 -3.79 6.05
CA VAL A 32 -6.58 -2.65 6.44
C VAL A 32 -6.03 -2.01 5.17
N VAL A 33 -6.55 -0.85 4.82
CA VAL A 33 -6.19 -0.10 3.62
C VAL A 33 -4.97 0.76 3.88
N VAL A 34 -3.96 0.61 3.02
CA VAL A 34 -2.72 1.39 3.01
C VAL A 34 -2.68 2.25 1.75
N PRO A 35 -2.68 3.58 1.88
CA PRO A 35 -2.68 4.53 0.78
C PRO A 35 -1.47 4.45 -0.15
N GLY A 36 -1.63 4.99 -1.37
CA GLY A 36 -0.54 5.29 -2.28
C GLY A 36 0.28 6.51 -1.86
N LEU A 37 1.42 6.72 -2.51
CA LEU A 37 2.29 7.86 -2.25
C LEU A 37 1.56 9.19 -2.50
N GLY A 38 1.50 10.05 -1.49
CA GLY A 38 0.86 11.36 -1.57
C GLY A 38 -0.67 11.33 -1.63
N VAL A 39 -1.30 10.16 -1.46
CA VAL A 39 -2.77 10.03 -1.44
C VAL A 39 -3.26 9.99 0.01
N PRO A 40 -4.05 10.96 0.47
CA PRO A 40 -4.58 10.96 1.83
C PRO A 40 -5.54 9.79 2.08
N ALA A 41 -5.58 9.29 3.31
CA ALA A 41 -6.51 8.22 3.73
C ALA A 41 -7.98 8.58 3.47
N GLU A 42 -8.34 9.85 3.55
CA GLU A 42 -9.68 10.36 3.28
C GLU A 42 -10.18 10.01 1.87
N TYR A 43 -9.27 9.97 0.91
CA TYR A 43 -9.60 9.68 -0.49
C TYR A 43 -10.20 8.28 -0.67
N TYR A 44 -9.92 7.34 0.22
CA TYR A 44 -10.41 5.96 0.19
C TYR A 44 -11.74 5.76 0.92
N LEU A 45 -12.33 6.79 1.53
CA LEU A 45 -13.55 6.64 2.35
C LEU A 45 -14.74 6.09 1.56
N TYR A 46 -14.91 6.49 0.31
CA TYR A 46 -15.99 5.97 -0.52
C TYR A 46 -15.81 4.47 -0.79
N PHE A 47 -14.65 4.07 -1.25
CA PHE A 47 -14.29 2.65 -1.44
C PHE A 47 -14.48 1.82 -0.15
N ALA A 48 -14.01 2.34 0.99
CA ALA A 48 -14.10 1.67 2.27
C ALA A 48 -15.56 1.47 2.73
N ARG A 49 -16.43 2.46 2.46
CA ARG A 49 -17.86 2.36 2.75
C ARG A 49 -18.54 1.32 1.87
N GLU A 50 -18.15 1.19 0.60
CA GLU A 50 -18.68 0.16 -0.30
C GLU A 50 -18.29 -1.25 0.18
N LEU A 51 -17.04 -1.47 0.63
CA LEU A 51 -16.64 -2.72 1.30
C LEU A 51 -17.43 -2.96 2.59
N ALA A 52 -17.64 -1.93 3.39
CA ALA A 52 -18.40 -2.06 4.64
C ALA A 52 -19.86 -2.46 4.39
N LYS A 53 -20.49 -1.98 3.32
CA LYS A 53 -21.84 -2.42 2.89
C LYS A 53 -21.87 -3.91 2.52
N ARG A 54 -20.76 -4.48 2.07
CA ARG A 54 -20.61 -5.92 1.77
C ARG A 54 -20.34 -6.78 3.00
N GLY A 55 -20.29 -6.17 4.20
CA GLY A 55 -20.15 -6.87 5.48
C GLY A 55 -18.71 -7.02 5.97
N PHE A 56 -17.74 -6.29 5.41
CA PHE A 56 -16.36 -6.29 5.86
C PHE A 56 -16.08 -5.11 6.78
N ASP A 57 -15.38 -5.35 7.89
CA ASP A 57 -14.81 -4.27 8.67
C ASP A 57 -13.63 -3.67 7.88
N VAL A 58 -13.49 -2.33 7.90
CA VAL A 58 -12.42 -1.64 7.19
C VAL A 58 -11.71 -0.67 8.10
N ALA A 59 -10.38 -0.65 8.03
CA ALA A 59 -9.54 0.36 8.64
C ALA A 59 -8.67 1.00 7.56
N ILE A 60 -8.58 2.34 7.53
CA ILE A 60 -7.69 3.05 6.62
C ILE A 60 -6.61 3.70 7.46
N GLY A 61 -5.37 3.23 7.37
CA GLY A 61 -4.22 3.85 8.01
C GLY A 61 -3.68 5.01 7.17
N GLU A 62 -3.53 6.20 7.77
CA GLU A 62 -2.82 7.29 7.09
C GLU A 62 -1.33 6.95 6.99
N LEU A 63 -0.67 7.34 5.91
CA LEU A 63 0.78 7.29 5.84
C LEU A 63 1.39 8.53 6.49
N ARG A 64 2.49 8.34 7.23
CA ARG A 64 3.25 9.44 7.81
C ARG A 64 3.58 10.50 6.75
N GLY A 65 3.39 11.76 7.09
CA GLY A 65 3.62 12.89 6.19
C GLY A 65 2.43 13.27 5.30
N ASN A 66 1.44 12.39 5.15
CA ASN A 66 0.27 12.64 4.31
C ASN A 66 -0.97 13.01 5.15
N GLY A 67 -2.02 13.47 4.47
CA GLY A 67 -3.34 13.72 5.04
C GLY A 67 -3.28 14.46 6.38
N ASP A 68 -3.88 13.88 7.43
CA ASP A 68 -3.92 14.46 8.78
C ASP A 68 -2.79 13.98 9.69
N SER A 69 -1.79 13.26 9.17
CA SER A 69 -0.62 12.87 9.97
C SER A 69 0.22 14.06 10.41
N THR A 70 0.87 13.97 11.57
CA THR A 70 1.76 15.01 12.10
C THR A 70 3.05 14.41 12.64
N PRO A 71 4.19 15.13 12.54
CA PRO A 71 4.39 16.39 11.80
C PRO A 71 4.37 16.21 10.28
N LYS A 72 4.21 17.31 9.55
CA LYS A 72 4.40 17.31 8.10
C LYS A 72 5.89 17.18 7.76
N PRO A 73 6.25 16.56 6.61
CA PRO A 73 7.64 16.38 6.26
C PRO A 73 8.38 17.70 6.08
N ASP A 74 9.59 17.76 6.63
CA ASP A 74 10.53 18.86 6.51
C ASP A 74 11.97 18.36 6.32
N ALA A 75 12.95 19.24 6.37
CA ALA A 75 14.35 18.90 6.16
C ALA A 75 14.93 17.97 7.25
N THR A 76 14.30 17.89 8.43
CA THR A 76 14.70 17.04 9.55
C THR A 76 14.07 15.65 9.50
N SER A 77 13.07 15.45 8.62
CA SER A 77 12.37 14.18 8.49
C SER A 77 13.29 13.06 8.01
N SER A 78 13.37 11.99 8.80
CA SER A 78 14.30 10.88 8.59
C SER A 78 13.63 9.52 8.34
N TYR A 79 12.31 9.47 8.16
CA TYR A 79 11.60 8.23 7.90
C TYR A 79 11.62 7.84 6.42
N GLY A 80 11.71 6.53 6.18
CA GLY A 80 11.61 5.89 4.88
C GLY A 80 10.70 4.66 4.94
N TYR A 81 10.90 3.72 4.02
CA TYR A 81 10.13 2.48 3.98
C TYR A 81 10.27 1.67 5.27
N HIS A 82 11.48 1.66 5.84
CA HIS A 82 11.75 0.91 7.05
C HIS A 82 10.91 1.39 8.22
N GLU A 83 10.91 2.70 8.52
CA GLU A 83 10.14 3.28 9.62
C GLU A 83 8.64 3.10 9.42
N LEU A 84 8.14 3.26 8.18
CA LEU A 84 6.73 3.03 7.88
C LEU A 84 6.29 1.61 8.26
N VAL A 85 7.08 0.58 7.92
CA VAL A 85 6.70 -0.81 8.19
C VAL A 85 7.12 -1.32 9.56
N SER A 86 8.10 -0.69 10.22
CA SER A 86 8.62 -1.13 11.54
C SER A 86 8.04 -0.35 12.72
N VAL A 87 7.50 0.85 12.49
CA VAL A 87 6.95 1.72 13.54
C VAL A 87 5.48 2.04 13.28
N ASP A 88 5.15 2.57 12.07
CA ASP A 88 3.79 3.06 11.81
C ASP A 88 2.79 1.92 11.68
N PHE A 89 3.10 0.88 10.89
CA PHE A 89 2.18 -0.24 10.71
C PHE A 89 1.89 -0.99 12.02
N PRO A 90 2.87 -1.30 12.89
CA PRO A 90 2.57 -1.85 14.21
C PRO A 90 1.58 -1.00 15.01
N ALA A 91 1.71 0.34 14.98
CA ALA A 91 0.79 1.24 15.67
C ALA A 91 -0.62 1.23 15.04
N ILE A 92 -0.73 1.22 13.70
CA ILE A 92 -2.01 1.06 13.00
C ILE A 92 -2.66 -0.27 13.37
N PHE A 93 -1.90 -1.37 13.34
CA PHE A 93 -2.41 -2.70 13.66
C PHE A 93 -2.82 -2.84 15.13
N GLU A 94 -2.20 -2.10 16.04
CA GLU A 94 -2.65 -2.06 17.44
C GLU A 94 -4.05 -1.48 17.56
N VAL A 95 -4.33 -0.37 16.85
CA VAL A 95 -5.68 0.21 16.78
C VAL A 95 -6.67 -0.78 16.16
N VAL A 96 -6.29 -1.46 15.09
CA VAL A 96 -7.13 -2.45 14.41
C VAL A 96 -7.47 -3.61 15.35
N ARG A 97 -6.48 -4.18 16.06
CA ARG A 97 -6.70 -5.29 17.01
C ARG A 97 -7.59 -4.86 18.18
N THR A 98 -7.39 -3.66 18.69
CA THR A 98 -8.23 -3.13 19.79
C THR A 98 -9.67 -2.95 19.35
N ARG A 99 -9.91 -2.51 18.11
CA ARG A 99 -11.27 -2.22 17.62
C ARG A 99 -11.97 -3.46 17.08
N PHE A 100 -11.23 -4.41 16.51
CA PHE A 100 -11.71 -5.63 15.88
C PHE A 100 -10.94 -6.86 16.39
N PRO A 101 -11.09 -7.20 17.70
CA PRO A 101 -10.23 -8.21 18.36
C PRO A 101 -10.37 -9.61 17.77
N ASP A 102 -11.56 -9.97 17.30
CA ASP A 102 -11.88 -11.30 16.76
C ASP A 102 -11.76 -11.37 15.22
N SER A 103 -11.17 -10.33 14.59
CA SER A 103 -11.06 -10.26 13.14
C SER A 103 -9.71 -10.73 12.63
N THR A 104 -9.72 -11.36 11.45
CA THR A 104 -8.49 -11.67 10.71
C THR A 104 -8.15 -10.49 9.79
N PRO A 105 -6.99 -9.83 9.96
CA PRO A 105 -6.62 -8.71 9.13
C PRO A 105 -6.12 -9.15 7.76
N TYR A 106 -6.61 -8.47 6.72
CA TYR A 106 -6.12 -8.49 5.34
C TYR A 106 -5.54 -7.13 5.00
N LEU A 107 -4.31 -7.10 4.49
CA LEU A 107 -3.67 -5.85 4.05
C LEU A 107 -4.08 -5.53 2.62
N LEU A 108 -4.69 -4.36 2.41
CA LEU A 108 -4.94 -3.83 1.08
C LEU A 108 -4.01 -2.65 0.83
N GLY A 109 -3.08 -2.80 -0.10
CA GLY A 109 -2.15 -1.73 -0.46
C GLY A 109 -2.40 -1.21 -1.88
N HIS A 110 -2.57 0.10 -1.99
CA HIS A 110 -2.62 0.82 -3.26
C HIS A 110 -1.22 1.35 -3.63
N SER A 111 -0.75 1.07 -4.84
CA SER A 111 0.51 1.65 -5.34
C SER A 111 1.68 1.41 -4.37
N LEU A 112 2.32 2.47 -3.83
CA LEU A 112 3.33 2.39 -2.76
C LEU A 112 2.84 1.56 -1.56
N GLY A 113 1.57 1.73 -1.18
CA GLY A 113 0.98 0.99 -0.07
C GLY A 113 1.07 -0.52 -0.22
N GLY A 114 1.00 -1.04 -1.45
CA GLY A 114 1.18 -2.46 -1.71
C GLY A 114 2.63 -2.92 -1.55
N GLN A 115 3.61 -2.08 -1.89
CA GLN A 115 5.02 -2.36 -1.61
C GLN A 115 5.26 -2.45 -0.11
N LEU A 116 4.72 -1.51 0.65
CA LEU A 116 4.80 -1.49 2.11
C LEU A 116 4.05 -2.67 2.74
N ALA A 117 2.89 -3.07 2.19
CA ALA A 117 2.12 -4.22 2.66
C ALA A 117 2.91 -5.53 2.55
N VAL A 118 3.61 -5.74 1.43
CA VAL A 118 4.49 -6.91 1.24
C VAL A 118 5.67 -6.89 2.21
N MET A 119 6.29 -5.74 2.41
CA MET A 119 7.39 -5.58 3.37
C MET A 119 6.93 -5.80 4.82
N TYR A 120 5.76 -5.28 5.20
CA TYR A 120 5.21 -5.49 6.53
C TYR A 120 4.84 -6.96 6.79
N ALA A 121 4.22 -7.62 5.81
CA ALA A 121 3.92 -9.05 5.90
C ALA A 121 5.19 -9.90 6.13
N ALA A 122 6.31 -9.52 5.51
CA ALA A 122 7.60 -10.16 5.70
C ALA A 122 8.23 -9.91 7.09
N ARG A 123 7.75 -8.89 7.81
CA ARG A 123 8.26 -8.49 9.12
C ARG A 123 7.41 -9.01 10.27
N ILE A 124 6.10 -9.05 10.08
CA ILE A 124 5.17 -9.44 11.15
C ILE A 124 5.28 -10.93 11.48
N ARG A 125 5.20 -11.26 12.78
CA ARG A 125 5.08 -12.64 13.27
C ARG A 125 3.62 -13.06 13.51
N GLY A 126 2.67 -12.13 13.34
CA GLY A 126 1.24 -12.35 13.54
C GLY A 126 0.56 -12.93 12.30
N ARG A 127 -0.72 -13.32 12.46
CA ARG A 127 -1.53 -13.87 11.37
C ARG A 127 -2.07 -12.70 10.51
N LEU A 128 -1.78 -12.76 9.21
CA LEU A 128 -2.51 -12.04 8.17
C LEU A 128 -3.32 -13.08 7.39
N GLY A 129 -4.56 -12.75 7.06
CA GLY A 129 -5.39 -13.56 6.18
C GLY A 129 -4.88 -13.54 4.73
N GLY A 130 -4.26 -12.43 4.32
CA GLY A 130 -3.70 -12.27 2.99
C GLY A 130 -3.34 -10.82 2.65
N ILE A 131 -2.88 -10.60 1.43
CA ILE A 131 -2.58 -9.28 0.87
C ILE A 131 -3.41 -9.03 -0.39
N ILE A 132 -3.94 -7.81 -0.51
CA ILE A 132 -4.62 -7.31 -1.70
C ILE A 132 -3.78 -6.16 -2.25
N LEU A 133 -3.28 -6.31 -3.46
CA LEU A 133 -2.47 -5.33 -4.17
C LEU A 133 -3.33 -4.69 -5.25
N ILE A 134 -3.56 -3.38 -5.20
CA ILE A 134 -4.33 -2.67 -6.20
C ILE A 134 -3.45 -1.60 -6.86
N ALA A 135 -3.38 -1.62 -8.19
CA ALA A 135 -2.53 -0.70 -8.94
C ALA A 135 -1.13 -0.61 -8.32
N SER A 136 -0.59 -1.75 -7.86
CA SER A 136 0.65 -1.85 -7.12
C SER A 136 1.65 -2.75 -7.82
N GLY A 137 2.89 -2.30 -7.87
CA GLY A 137 4.02 -2.99 -8.46
C GLY A 137 5.32 -2.37 -7.97
N THR A 138 6.43 -2.78 -8.52
CA THR A 138 7.70 -2.11 -8.25
C THR A 138 7.94 -0.99 -9.26
N PRO A 139 8.47 0.18 -8.86
CA PRO A 139 8.85 1.23 -9.82
C PRO A 139 10.11 0.85 -10.63
N TYR A 140 10.53 -0.42 -10.59
CA TYR A 140 11.75 -0.89 -11.23
C TYR A 140 11.74 -0.60 -12.74
N TYR A 141 12.69 0.20 -13.21
CA TYR A 141 12.70 0.74 -14.56
C TYR A 141 12.61 -0.33 -15.65
N ARG A 142 13.07 -1.57 -15.40
CA ARG A 142 12.97 -2.67 -16.36
C ARG A 142 11.55 -3.23 -16.52
N GLY A 143 10.65 -2.92 -15.60
CA GLY A 143 9.23 -3.24 -15.71
C GLY A 143 8.47 -2.32 -16.69
N TYR A 144 9.12 -1.31 -17.26
CA TYR A 144 8.53 -0.34 -18.19
C TYR A 144 9.06 -0.51 -19.61
N ARG A 145 8.35 0.02 -20.60
CA ARG A 145 8.70 -0.10 -22.02
C ARG A 145 8.89 1.27 -22.68
N GLY A 146 9.51 1.27 -23.86
CA GLY A 146 9.70 2.48 -24.67
C GLY A 146 10.42 3.58 -23.90
N LEU A 147 9.99 4.83 -24.11
CA LEU A 147 10.58 6.02 -23.49
C LEU A 147 10.27 6.13 -21.98
N ILE A 148 9.25 5.45 -21.48
CA ILE A 148 8.93 5.42 -20.03
C ILE A 148 10.07 4.73 -19.27
N ARG A 149 10.70 3.71 -19.84
CA ARG A 149 11.77 2.96 -19.17
C ARG A 149 12.98 3.82 -18.78
N PRO A 150 13.66 4.56 -19.67
CA PRO A 150 14.73 5.49 -19.27
C PRO A 150 14.17 6.66 -18.44
N GLY A 151 12.93 7.10 -18.68
CA GLY A 151 12.25 8.11 -17.90
C GLY A 151 12.12 7.72 -16.43
N MET A 152 11.76 6.46 -16.14
CA MET A 152 11.71 5.95 -14.76
C MET A 152 13.08 5.97 -14.10
N LEU A 153 14.13 5.59 -14.80
CA LEU A 153 15.49 5.58 -14.23
C LEU A 153 15.99 6.99 -13.95
N VAL A 154 15.90 7.89 -14.92
CA VAL A 154 16.41 9.28 -14.82
C VAL A 154 15.49 10.12 -13.93
N GLY A 155 14.18 10.02 -14.11
CA GLY A 155 13.19 10.81 -13.35
C GLY A 155 13.23 10.49 -11.85
N THR A 156 13.26 9.20 -11.48
CA THR A 156 13.37 8.83 -10.05
C THR A 156 14.70 9.25 -9.44
N ALA A 157 15.80 9.20 -10.20
CA ALA A 157 17.09 9.70 -9.74
C ALA A 157 17.06 11.22 -9.53
N ALA A 158 16.48 11.99 -10.46
CA ALA A 158 16.34 13.43 -10.34
C ALA A 158 15.46 13.84 -9.14
N VAL A 159 14.33 13.16 -8.94
CA VAL A 159 13.44 13.38 -7.78
C VAL A 159 14.19 13.13 -6.47
N SER A 160 14.95 12.01 -6.40
CA SER A 160 15.76 11.69 -5.21
C SER A 160 16.88 12.72 -4.98
N LEU A 161 17.59 13.14 -6.03
CA LEU A 161 18.62 14.16 -5.92
C LEU A 161 18.05 15.49 -5.40
N THR A 162 16.92 15.93 -5.97
CA THR A 162 16.22 17.16 -5.53
C THR A 162 15.82 17.06 -4.06
N ALA A 163 15.24 15.93 -3.64
CA ALA A 163 14.85 15.71 -2.25
C ALA A 163 16.05 15.76 -1.29
N ASN A 164 17.18 15.21 -1.69
CA ASN A 164 18.39 15.22 -0.87
C ASN A 164 19.04 16.62 -0.79
N LEU A 165 19.07 17.36 -1.88
CA LEU A 165 19.62 18.72 -1.90
C LEU A 165 18.72 19.71 -1.12
N ALA A 166 17.40 19.57 -1.23
CA ALA A 166 16.44 20.42 -0.52
C ALA A 166 16.16 19.96 0.93
N GLY A 167 16.67 18.79 1.33
CA GLY A 167 16.37 18.17 2.63
C GLY A 167 14.99 17.49 2.71
N VAL A 168 14.10 17.79 1.78
CA VAL A 168 12.72 17.27 1.69
C VAL A 168 12.29 17.30 0.21
N TRP A 169 11.42 16.39 -0.19
CA TRP A 169 10.78 16.46 -1.52
C TRP A 169 9.63 17.47 -1.48
N PRO A 170 9.72 18.60 -2.23
CA PRO A 170 8.70 19.65 -2.22
C PRO A 170 7.60 19.38 -3.25
N GLY A 171 7.08 18.16 -3.34
CA GLY A 171 6.11 17.74 -4.35
C GLY A 171 4.75 18.45 -4.24
N ASP A 172 4.43 18.99 -3.07
CA ASP A 172 3.27 19.86 -2.84
C ASP A 172 3.24 21.11 -3.77
N ARG A 173 4.40 21.54 -4.26
CA ARG A 173 4.53 22.66 -5.22
C ARG A 173 4.26 22.26 -6.67
N LEU A 174 4.18 20.95 -6.95
CA LEU A 174 3.99 20.39 -8.30
C LEU A 174 2.56 19.89 -8.53
N GLY A 175 1.64 20.22 -7.61
CA GLY A 175 0.27 19.74 -7.67
C GLY A 175 0.15 18.20 -7.51
N PRO A 176 -0.91 17.58 -8.03
CA PRO A 176 -1.15 16.14 -7.86
C PRO A 176 -0.03 15.25 -8.40
N ALA A 177 0.64 15.66 -9.47
CA ALA A 177 1.76 14.92 -10.07
C ALA A 177 3.02 14.88 -9.18
N GLY A 178 3.10 15.74 -8.17
CA GLY A 178 4.23 15.82 -7.25
C GLY A 178 4.18 14.83 -6.08
N PHE A 179 3.10 14.10 -5.89
CA PHE A 179 2.90 13.15 -4.77
C PHE A 179 3.01 13.78 -3.38
N GLY A 180 2.68 15.08 -3.26
CA GLY A 180 2.77 15.81 -2.00
C GLY A 180 4.20 16.01 -1.50
N ARG A 181 4.32 16.59 -0.30
CA ARG A 181 5.60 16.76 0.37
C ARG A 181 6.01 15.46 1.05
N GLN A 182 7.26 15.00 0.83
CA GLN A 182 7.73 13.70 1.33
C GLN A 182 9.11 13.79 1.96
N SER A 183 9.39 12.90 2.93
CA SER A 183 10.73 12.72 3.47
C SER A 183 11.75 12.38 2.37
N LYS A 184 12.94 12.97 2.44
CA LYS A 184 14.04 12.63 1.52
C LYS A 184 14.43 11.15 1.59
N VAL A 185 14.31 10.52 2.76
CA VAL A 185 14.64 9.09 2.95
C VAL A 185 13.61 8.22 2.22
N LEU A 186 12.31 8.52 2.37
CA LEU A 186 11.24 7.81 1.66
C LEU A 186 11.45 7.86 0.14
N ILE A 187 11.72 9.06 -0.38
CA ILE A 187 11.97 9.27 -1.81
C ILE A 187 13.26 8.56 -2.27
N SER A 188 14.29 8.53 -1.45
CA SER A 188 15.54 7.82 -1.75
C SER A 188 15.35 6.31 -1.80
N ASP A 189 14.55 5.75 -0.90
CA ASP A 189 14.19 4.33 -0.89
C ASP A 189 13.38 3.96 -2.14
N TRP A 190 12.38 4.78 -2.49
CA TRP A 190 11.58 4.61 -3.69
C TRP A 190 12.45 4.66 -4.98
N ALA A 191 13.35 5.64 -5.08
CA ALA A 191 14.27 5.76 -6.20
C ALA A 191 15.30 4.62 -6.26
N ARG A 192 15.72 4.10 -5.10
CA ARG A 192 16.59 2.93 -5.04
C ARG A 192 15.87 1.68 -5.55
N LEU A 193 14.62 1.47 -5.12
CA LEU A 193 13.77 0.38 -5.64
C LEU A 193 13.57 0.53 -7.15
N ALA A 194 13.32 1.74 -7.65
CA ALA A 194 13.18 2.00 -9.09
C ALA A 194 14.44 1.63 -9.89
N ARG A 195 15.61 1.88 -9.35
CA ARG A 195 16.89 1.58 -10.01
C ARG A 195 17.31 0.11 -9.87
N THR A 196 17.10 -0.49 -8.70
CA THR A 196 17.67 -1.81 -8.37
C THR A 196 16.65 -2.95 -8.48
N GLY A 197 15.35 -2.65 -8.39
CA GLY A 197 14.28 -3.63 -8.26
C GLY A 197 14.28 -4.34 -6.90
N ARG A 198 15.02 -3.88 -5.89
CA ARG A 198 15.22 -4.56 -4.60
C ARG A 198 14.73 -3.73 -3.43
N PHE A 199 14.07 -4.38 -2.48
CA PHE A 199 13.66 -3.81 -1.19
C PHE A 199 14.85 -3.78 -0.22
N VAL A 200 15.65 -2.72 -0.30
CA VAL A 200 16.79 -2.48 0.58
C VAL A 200 16.67 -1.05 1.13
N PRO A 201 15.69 -0.78 2.00
CA PRO A 201 15.49 0.57 2.54
C PRO A 201 16.62 0.98 3.48
N VAL A 202 16.78 2.28 3.66
CA VAL A 202 17.69 2.84 4.68
C VAL A 202 17.22 2.37 6.06
N GLY A 203 18.16 2.02 6.94
CA GLY A 203 17.84 1.60 8.30
C GLY A 203 17.32 0.16 8.44
N ALA A 204 17.24 -0.61 7.36
CA ALA A 204 16.74 -1.99 7.42
C ALA A 204 17.49 -2.84 8.44
N ASP A 205 16.75 -3.43 9.38
CA ASP A 205 17.23 -4.35 10.42
C ASP A 205 17.06 -5.83 10.07
N ILE A 206 16.42 -6.10 8.91
CA ILE A 206 16.22 -7.44 8.34
C ILE A 206 16.49 -7.41 6.82
N ASP A 207 16.81 -8.55 6.24
CA ASP A 207 16.80 -8.72 4.78
C ASP A 207 15.36 -8.88 4.30
N TYR A 208 14.78 -7.78 3.77
CA TYR A 208 13.42 -7.79 3.25
C TYR A 208 13.27 -8.68 2.03
N GLU A 209 14.24 -8.72 1.12
CA GLU A 209 14.18 -9.58 -0.08
C GLU A 209 14.08 -11.06 0.31
N GLU A 210 14.95 -11.50 1.23
CA GLU A 210 14.93 -12.87 1.73
C GLU A 210 13.63 -13.21 2.44
N ARG A 211 13.14 -12.31 3.30
CA ARG A 211 11.90 -12.55 4.04
C ARG A 211 10.65 -12.51 3.16
N ILE A 212 10.58 -11.61 2.20
CA ILE A 212 9.51 -11.53 1.21
C ILE A 212 9.44 -12.85 0.42
N ALA A 213 10.58 -13.36 -0.03
CA ALA A 213 10.63 -14.61 -0.77
C ALA A 213 10.13 -15.83 0.03
N ARG A 214 10.08 -15.77 1.36
CA ARG A 214 9.59 -16.84 2.22
C ARG A 214 8.10 -16.75 2.56
N LEU A 215 7.41 -15.69 2.12
CA LEU A 215 6.00 -15.50 2.42
C LEU A 215 5.13 -16.60 1.80
N LYS A 216 4.29 -17.21 2.64
CA LYS A 216 3.33 -18.27 2.28
C LYS A 216 1.94 -17.81 2.70
N LEU A 217 1.35 -16.89 1.94
CA LEU A 217 0.03 -16.34 2.23
C LEU A 217 -0.70 -16.04 0.92
N PRO A 218 -2.04 -15.95 0.95
CA PRO A 218 -2.82 -15.60 -0.21
C PRO A 218 -2.55 -14.15 -0.64
N VAL A 219 -2.41 -13.92 -1.95
CA VAL A 219 -2.23 -12.59 -2.55
C VAL A 219 -3.21 -12.41 -3.70
N LEU A 220 -4.03 -11.37 -3.64
CA LEU A 220 -4.83 -10.88 -4.75
C LEU A 220 -4.11 -9.67 -5.37
N SER A 221 -3.75 -9.76 -6.65
CA SER A 221 -3.19 -8.64 -7.39
C SER A 221 -4.19 -8.14 -8.43
N ILE A 222 -4.60 -6.89 -8.28
CA ILE A 222 -5.52 -6.18 -9.16
C ILE A 222 -4.75 -5.11 -9.92
N THR A 223 -4.62 -5.29 -11.25
CA THR A 223 -4.06 -4.27 -12.14
C THR A 223 -5.18 -3.55 -12.87
N MET A 224 -4.99 -2.27 -13.18
CA MET A 224 -6.02 -1.42 -13.80
C MET A 224 -5.74 -1.21 -15.28
N SER A 225 -6.79 -1.27 -16.09
CA SER A 225 -6.70 -0.84 -17.48
C SER A 225 -6.41 0.67 -17.54
N GLY A 226 -5.50 1.07 -18.42
CA GLY A 226 -5.06 2.47 -18.53
C GLY A 226 -4.10 2.96 -17.45
N ASP A 227 -3.60 2.08 -16.57
CA ASP A 227 -2.60 2.45 -15.56
C ASP A 227 -1.18 2.42 -16.16
N GLU A 228 -0.65 3.60 -16.48
CA GLU A 228 0.72 3.76 -16.97
C GLU A 228 1.75 3.89 -15.85
N LEU A 229 1.31 4.25 -14.64
CA LEU A 229 2.19 4.35 -13.47
C LEU A 229 2.57 2.97 -12.94
N THR A 230 1.62 2.01 -12.98
CA THR A 230 1.86 0.63 -12.55
C THR A 230 1.35 -0.34 -13.60
N PRO A 231 2.05 -0.46 -14.75
CA PRO A 231 1.66 -1.41 -15.80
C PRO A 231 1.75 -2.85 -15.28
N GLN A 232 1.07 -3.78 -15.93
CA GLN A 232 1.05 -5.20 -15.54
C GLN A 232 2.45 -5.81 -15.36
N SER A 233 3.43 -5.34 -16.13
CA SER A 233 4.83 -5.77 -15.99
C SER A 233 5.48 -5.32 -14.68
N SER A 234 5.14 -4.14 -14.20
CA SER A 234 5.55 -3.64 -12.88
C SER A 234 4.93 -4.47 -11.74
N ALA A 235 3.63 -4.76 -11.84
CA ALA A 235 2.94 -5.65 -10.91
C ALA A 235 3.55 -7.07 -10.93
N ARG A 236 3.81 -7.62 -12.11
CA ARG A 236 4.46 -8.94 -12.25
C ARG A 236 5.80 -8.99 -11.54
N HIS A 237 6.65 -7.98 -11.70
CA HIS A 237 7.95 -7.92 -11.02
C HIS A 237 7.81 -7.89 -9.49
N LEU A 238 6.74 -7.32 -8.93
CA LEU A 238 6.46 -7.42 -7.50
C LEU A 238 6.05 -8.84 -7.11
N LEU A 239 5.19 -9.49 -7.91
CA LEU A 239 4.71 -10.84 -7.65
C LEU A 239 5.83 -11.90 -7.77
N GLU A 240 6.79 -11.71 -8.66
CA GLU A 240 7.97 -12.58 -8.81
C GLU A 240 8.82 -12.66 -7.52
N LYS A 241 8.70 -11.68 -6.62
CA LYS A 241 9.35 -11.70 -5.31
C LYS A 241 8.64 -12.59 -4.28
N LEU A 242 7.47 -13.12 -4.62
CA LEU A 242 6.60 -13.92 -3.75
C LEU A 242 6.46 -15.37 -4.29
N PRO A 243 7.57 -16.11 -4.47
CA PRO A 243 7.54 -17.42 -5.17
C PRO A 243 6.75 -18.50 -4.44
N HIS A 244 6.44 -18.31 -3.15
CA HIS A 244 5.73 -19.27 -2.33
C HIS A 244 4.31 -18.81 -1.92
N ALA A 245 3.89 -17.63 -2.37
CA ALA A 245 2.54 -17.12 -2.12
C ALA A 245 1.51 -17.75 -3.07
N GLU A 246 0.27 -17.88 -2.59
CA GLU A 246 -0.86 -18.26 -3.44
C GLU A 246 -1.39 -17.05 -4.18
N ILE A 247 -0.97 -16.85 -5.42
CA ILE A 247 -1.25 -15.64 -6.18
C ILE A 247 -2.51 -15.79 -7.03
N THR A 248 -3.46 -14.89 -6.83
CA THR A 248 -4.61 -14.66 -7.71
C THR A 248 -4.42 -13.31 -8.40
N THR A 249 -4.55 -13.28 -9.74
CA THR A 249 -4.45 -12.03 -10.51
C THR A 249 -5.77 -11.68 -11.16
N TRP A 250 -6.04 -10.40 -11.27
CA TRP A 250 -7.16 -9.88 -12.03
C TRP A 250 -6.79 -8.54 -12.68
N HIS A 251 -7.18 -8.36 -13.93
CA HIS A 251 -7.02 -7.10 -14.65
C HIS A 251 -8.38 -6.42 -14.76
N ALA A 252 -8.55 -5.31 -14.04
CA ALA A 252 -9.82 -4.59 -14.01
C ALA A 252 -10.07 -3.89 -15.34
N PRO A 253 -11.26 -4.08 -15.95
CA PRO A 253 -11.65 -3.36 -17.16
C PRO A 253 -12.04 -1.90 -16.85
N GLY A 254 -12.41 -1.14 -17.87
CA GLY A 254 -13.06 0.16 -17.69
C GLY A 254 -12.13 1.37 -17.71
N ASN A 255 -10.85 1.20 -18.03
CA ASN A 255 -9.88 2.31 -18.17
C ASN A 255 -9.83 3.26 -16.96
N LEU A 256 -9.90 2.70 -15.76
CA LEU A 256 -9.92 3.45 -14.49
C LEU A 256 -8.58 4.11 -14.17
N GLY A 257 -7.50 3.72 -14.85
CA GLY A 257 -6.16 4.22 -14.60
C GLY A 257 -5.69 3.95 -13.16
N HIS A 258 -4.70 4.69 -12.71
CA HIS A 258 -4.04 4.43 -11.42
C HIS A 258 -4.93 4.68 -10.19
N ASN A 259 -5.77 5.73 -10.23
CA ASN A 259 -6.55 6.19 -9.08
C ASN A 259 -8.07 6.11 -9.27
N GLY A 260 -8.58 6.02 -10.50
CA GLY A 260 -10.02 6.11 -10.78
C GLY A 260 -10.86 5.05 -10.09
N TRP A 261 -10.31 3.86 -9.85
CA TRP A 261 -10.97 2.77 -9.14
C TRP A 261 -11.39 3.14 -7.70
N ILE A 262 -10.78 4.17 -7.11
CA ILE A 262 -11.11 4.61 -5.74
C ILE A 262 -12.47 5.35 -5.75
N GLN A 263 -12.77 6.08 -6.84
CA GLN A 263 -14.01 6.83 -7.01
C GLN A 263 -15.10 6.02 -7.72
N ASP A 264 -14.70 5.01 -8.51
CA ASP A 264 -15.59 4.01 -9.11
C ASP A 264 -15.17 2.60 -8.66
N PRO A 265 -15.47 2.23 -7.40
CA PRO A 265 -14.93 1.03 -6.79
C PRO A 265 -15.73 -0.25 -7.07
N SER A 266 -16.91 -0.18 -7.74
CA SER A 266 -17.87 -1.29 -7.80
C SER A 266 -17.24 -2.61 -8.23
N SER A 267 -16.56 -2.64 -9.38
CA SER A 267 -15.93 -3.85 -9.91
C SER A 267 -14.80 -4.37 -9.03
N THR A 268 -14.05 -3.45 -8.42
CA THR A 268 -12.94 -3.78 -7.51
C THR A 268 -13.46 -4.36 -6.20
N VAL A 269 -14.52 -3.78 -5.65
CA VAL A 269 -15.19 -4.28 -4.44
C VAL A 269 -15.78 -5.67 -4.69
N ASP A 270 -16.48 -5.89 -5.80
CA ASP A 270 -17.03 -7.20 -6.17
C ASP A 270 -15.93 -8.27 -6.27
N ARG A 271 -14.78 -7.91 -6.86
CA ARG A 271 -13.64 -8.81 -6.97
C ARG A 271 -13.03 -9.15 -5.62
N ILE A 272 -12.88 -8.17 -4.75
CA ILE A 272 -12.34 -8.34 -3.39
C ILE A 272 -13.30 -9.18 -2.55
N GLU A 273 -14.60 -8.87 -2.57
CA GLU A 273 -15.62 -9.64 -1.88
C GLU A 273 -15.57 -11.11 -2.26
N LYS A 274 -15.59 -11.41 -3.57
CA LYS A 274 -15.49 -12.78 -4.05
C LYS A 274 -14.24 -13.48 -3.51
N TRP A 275 -13.08 -12.83 -3.62
CA TRP A 275 -11.81 -13.42 -3.18
C TRP A 275 -11.75 -13.66 -1.67
N LEU A 276 -12.33 -12.76 -0.87
CA LEU A 276 -12.37 -12.88 0.60
C LEU A 276 -13.36 -13.97 1.05
N ARG A 277 -14.48 -14.17 0.32
CA ARG A 277 -15.48 -15.19 0.65
C ARG A 277 -15.04 -16.61 0.30
N ASP A 278 -14.12 -16.75 -0.63
CA ASP A 278 -13.57 -18.04 -1.06
C ASP A 278 -12.50 -18.56 -0.05
N ARG A 279 -12.26 -17.85 1.09
CA ARG A 279 -11.21 -18.16 2.10
C ARG A 279 -11.78 -18.24 3.50
#